data_664e428e557d50672e30474e35d356e0
#
_entry.id   664e428e557d50672e30474e35d356e0
#
_cell.length_a   1.000
_cell.length_b   1.000
_cell.length_c   1.000
_cell.angle_alpha   90.00
_cell.angle_beta   90.00
_cell.angle_gamma   90.00
#
_symmetry.space_group_name_H-M   'P 1'
#
loop_
_entity.id
_entity.type
_entity.pdbx_description
1 polymer ?
#
loop_
_entity_poly.entity_id
_entity_poly.type
_entity_poly.pdbx_seq_one_letter_code
_entity_poly.pdbx_strand_id
1 'polypeptide(L)'
;GRMKHICRIGLGHRYGRKMQTIAGIHYNFSFPDEFWRINRELEGSQAPLRDYISQRYFDLTRNFQRYSWLLVYLFGASPALCSSFLAGREHQLLERFDHSLYRPNATSLRMSDLGYQNNAQSSLAISYNNLDDYVRTLTHAMKTPDPVYQKLGVRDAQGHYQQLNANILQIENEYYSSIRPKRTINSGERPTLALQRRGVEYIEIRALDLNPFEPVGINQQEIRFLDLFATYCLLRESPRLEHCDLDASKENLRRVVYDGRNTGVQLNNWGKSVSLRNW
;
A
#
# COMPACT_ATOMS: atom_id res chain seq x y z
N GLY A 1 16.51 17.07 5.25
CA GLY A 1 17.75 16.99 5.97
C GLY A 1 18.47 15.66 5.85
N ARG A 2 19.55 15.49 6.60
CA ARG A 2 20.50 14.35 6.53
C ARG A 2 19.84 12.98 6.65
N MET A 3 18.87 12.81 7.57
CA MET A 3 18.14 11.56 7.76
C MET A 3 17.42 11.11 6.48
N LYS A 4 16.69 12.03 5.81
CA LYS A 4 15.99 11.70 4.54
C LYS A 4 16.98 11.33 3.43
N HIS A 5 18.14 11.99 3.37
CA HIS A 5 19.19 11.68 2.40
C HIS A 5 19.74 10.26 2.62
N ILE A 6 20.13 9.91 3.84
CA ILE A 6 20.63 8.57 4.18
C ILE A 6 19.55 7.49 3.94
N CYS A 7 18.30 7.78 4.30
CA CYS A 7 17.19 6.86 4.00
C CYS A 7 17.10 6.55 2.49
N ARG A 8 17.20 7.57 1.63
CA ARG A 8 17.17 7.38 0.17
C ARG A 8 18.38 6.60 -0.36
N ILE A 9 19.56 6.78 0.22
CA ILE A 9 20.71 5.92 -0.08
C ILE A 9 20.36 4.45 0.24
N GLY A 10 19.83 4.20 1.44
CA GLY A 10 19.40 2.88 1.85
C GLY A 10 18.33 2.28 0.93
N LEU A 11 17.31 3.06 0.53
CA LEU A 11 16.33 2.61 -0.47
C LEU A 11 16.99 2.24 -1.80
N GLY A 12 18.02 2.99 -2.22
CA GLY A 12 18.77 2.68 -3.43
C GLY A 12 19.51 1.34 -3.38
N HIS A 13 20.07 0.98 -2.21
CA HIS A 13 20.73 -0.32 -2.00
C HIS A 13 19.72 -1.46 -1.84
N ARG A 14 18.59 -1.22 -1.16
CA ARG A 14 17.58 -2.24 -0.85
C ARG A 14 16.71 -2.61 -2.06
N TYR A 15 16.29 -1.60 -2.83
CA TYR A 15 15.28 -1.75 -3.90
C TYR A 15 15.83 -1.37 -5.29
N GLY A 16 17.00 -0.75 -5.35
CA GLY A 16 17.55 -0.17 -6.56
C GLY A 16 17.11 1.29 -6.79
N ARG A 17 18.02 2.09 -7.34
CA ARG A 17 17.78 3.52 -7.56
C ARG A 17 16.62 3.79 -8.51
N LYS A 18 16.45 2.97 -9.56
CA LYS A 18 15.37 3.10 -10.55
C LYS A 18 13.98 2.92 -9.93
N MET A 19 13.85 2.07 -8.89
CA MET A 19 12.58 1.86 -8.20
C MET A 19 12.04 3.12 -7.53
N GLN A 20 12.91 4.06 -7.14
CA GLN A 20 12.50 5.33 -6.54
C GLN A 20 11.91 6.32 -7.56
N THR A 21 11.96 6.02 -8.86
CA THR A 21 11.35 6.83 -9.92
C THR A 21 9.91 6.43 -10.23
N ILE A 22 9.42 5.32 -9.65
CA ILE A 22 8.03 4.91 -9.80
C ILE A 22 7.12 5.93 -9.15
N ALA A 23 6.15 6.42 -9.91
CA ALA A 23 5.15 7.38 -9.46
C ALA A 23 3.74 6.83 -9.63
N GLY A 24 2.82 7.30 -8.80
CA GLY A 24 1.39 7.05 -8.86
C GLY A 24 0.65 8.15 -8.11
N ILE A 25 -0.67 8.09 -8.10
CA ILE A 25 -1.50 9.03 -7.36
C ILE A 25 -1.58 8.58 -5.89
N HIS A 26 -1.33 9.52 -4.97
CA HIS A 26 -1.70 9.37 -3.57
C HIS A 26 -3.00 10.16 -3.33
N TYR A 27 -4.04 9.46 -2.95
CA TYR A 27 -5.34 10.03 -2.67
C TYR A 27 -5.58 10.05 -1.16
N ASN A 28 -5.64 11.26 -0.58
CA ASN A 28 -5.95 11.45 0.83
C ASN A 28 -7.43 11.72 1.01
N PHE A 29 -8.07 10.96 1.89
CA PHE A 29 -9.51 11.02 2.11
C PHE A 29 -9.84 11.05 3.60
N SER A 30 -10.75 11.94 4.00
CA SER A 30 -11.30 12.01 5.36
C SER A 30 -12.80 12.32 5.32
N PHE A 31 -13.53 11.82 6.30
CA PHE A 31 -14.91 12.24 6.54
C PHE A 31 -14.90 13.46 7.46
N PRO A 32 -15.89 14.37 7.33
CA PRO A 32 -16.02 15.52 8.21
C PRO A 32 -16.37 15.10 9.66
N ASP A 33 -16.02 15.94 10.63
CA ASP A 33 -16.26 15.66 12.05
C ASP A 33 -17.73 15.43 12.39
N GLU A 34 -18.63 16.13 11.70
CA GLU A 34 -20.08 15.97 11.86
C GLU A 34 -20.53 14.56 11.47
N PHE A 35 -20.02 14.02 10.36
CA PHE A 35 -20.28 12.63 9.94
C PHE A 35 -19.96 11.65 11.06
N TRP A 36 -18.79 11.80 11.69
CA TRP A 36 -18.35 10.89 12.76
C TRP A 36 -19.22 10.96 14.01
N ARG A 37 -19.68 12.16 14.38
CA ARG A 37 -20.59 12.34 15.52
C ARG A 37 -21.94 11.67 15.28
N ILE A 38 -22.54 11.93 14.10
CA ILE A 38 -23.83 11.33 13.71
C ILE A 38 -23.70 9.81 13.61
N ASN A 39 -22.65 9.32 12.93
CA ASN A 39 -22.47 7.89 12.75
C ASN A 39 -22.27 7.15 14.08
N ARG A 40 -21.51 7.73 15.02
CA ARG A 40 -21.33 7.19 16.37
C ARG A 40 -22.66 7.11 17.14
N GLU A 41 -23.49 8.13 17.01
CA GLU A 41 -24.81 8.19 17.67
C GLU A 41 -25.75 7.12 17.08
N LEU A 42 -25.82 7.01 15.76
CA LEU A 42 -26.64 6.02 15.06
C LEU A 42 -26.24 4.58 15.42
N GLU A 43 -24.95 4.32 15.62
CA GLU A 43 -24.45 3.02 16.05
C GLU A 43 -24.57 2.79 17.57
N GLY A 44 -25.03 3.77 18.35
CA GLY A 44 -25.17 3.69 19.81
C GLY A 44 -23.84 3.52 20.55
N SER A 45 -22.71 3.88 19.93
CA SER A 45 -21.39 3.66 20.49
C SER A 45 -21.08 4.63 21.65
N GLN A 46 -20.60 4.08 22.78
CA GLN A 46 -20.16 4.84 23.95
C GLN A 46 -18.64 5.11 23.95
N ALA A 47 -17.90 4.61 22.96
CA ALA A 47 -16.47 4.84 22.87
C ALA A 47 -16.13 6.34 22.74
N PRO A 48 -14.99 6.81 23.28
CA PRO A 48 -14.50 8.15 23.00
C PRO A 48 -14.43 8.40 21.50
N LEU A 49 -14.84 9.58 21.03
CA LEU A 49 -14.95 9.88 19.59
C LEU A 49 -13.66 9.58 18.81
N ARG A 50 -12.50 9.91 19.39
CA ARG A 50 -11.18 9.61 18.80
C ARG A 50 -10.99 8.10 18.53
N ASP A 51 -11.35 7.29 19.51
CA ASP A 51 -11.14 5.83 19.45
C ASP A 51 -12.16 5.19 18.50
N TYR A 52 -13.40 5.68 18.51
CA TYR A 52 -14.44 5.33 17.55
C TYR A 52 -13.99 5.63 16.12
N ILE A 53 -13.54 6.85 15.82
CA ILE A 53 -13.05 7.24 14.49
C ILE A 53 -11.90 6.34 14.06
N SER A 54 -10.94 6.09 14.96
CA SER A 54 -9.81 5.23 14.65
C SER A 54 -10.25 3.82 14.30
N GLN A 55 -11.15 3.23 15.10
CA GLN A 55 -11.69 1.89 14.83
C GLN A 55 -12.41 1.84 13.49
N ARG A 56 -13.27 2.82 13.17
CA ARG A 56 -14.00 2.87 11.90
C ARG A 56 -13.08 3.05 10.68
N TYR A 57 -11.98 3.82 10.82
CA TYR A 57 -10.97 3.87 9.76
C TYR A 57 -10.22 2.54 9.60
N PHE A 58 -10.03 1.75 10.66
CA PHE A 58 -9.48 0.41 10.53
C PHE A 58 -10.48 -0.57 9.90
N ASP A 59 -11.79 -0.43 10.17
CA ASP A 59 -12.85 -1.17 9.48
C ASP A 59 -12.80 -0.89 7.97
N LEU A 60 -12.77 0.38 7.58
CA LEU A 60 -12.59 0.82 6.20
C LEU A 60 -11.30 0.24 5.58
N THR A 61 -10.18 0.31 6.29
CA THR A 61 -8.90 -0.15 5.79
C THR A 61 -8.87 -1.65 5.54
N ARG A 62 -9.50 -2.47 6.42
CA ARG A 62 -9.63 -3.92 6.20
C ARG A 62 -10.46 -4.23 4.96
N ASN A 63 -11.61 -3.57 4.79
CA ASN A 63 -12.45 -3.76 3.61
C ASN A 63 -11.73 -3.28 2.35
N PHE A 64 -11.01 -2.16 2.42
CA PHE A 64 -10.17 -1.71 1.32
C PHE A 64 -9.11 -2.76 0.92
N GLN A 65 -8.45 -3.41 1.87
CA GLN A 65 -7.49 -4.48 1.56
C GLN A 65 -8.14 -5.64 0.80
N ARG A 66 -9.36 -6.03 1.18
CA ARG A 66 -10.13 -7.10 0.51
C ARG A 66 -10.52 -6.75 -0.92
N TYR A 67 -10.83 -5.48 -1.17
CA TYR A 67 -11.38 -5.01 -2.45
C TYR A 67 -10.41 -4.16 -3.27
N SER A 68 -9.17 -3.98 -2.84
CA SER A 68 -8.18 -3.12 -3.53
C SER A 68 -7.90 -3.55 -4.97
N TRP A 69 -8.09 -4.83 -5.30
CA TRP A 69 -8.00 -5.36 -6.66
C TRP A 69 -8.94 -4.65 -7.63
N LEU A 70 -10.09 -4.16 -7.17
CA LEU A 70 -11.07 -3.45 -7.99
C LEU A 70 -10.50 -2.13 -8.53
N LEU A 71 -9.78 -1.37 -7.70
CA LEU A 71 -9.15 -0.12 -8.13
C LEU A 71 -8.12 -0.35 -9.23
N VAL A 72 -7.30 -1.40 -9.07
CA VAL A 72 -6.29 -1.75 -10.07
C VAL A 72 -6.91 -2.31 -11.34
N TYR A 73 -8.03 -3.02 -11.23
CA TYR A 73 -8.82 -3.46 -12.39
C TYR A 73 -9.39 -2.28 -13.18
N LEU A 74 -9.98 -1.31 -12.50
CA LEU A 74 -10.65 -0.17 -13.14
C LEU A 74 -9.64 0.88 -13.66
N PHE A 75 -8.64 1.22 -12.84
CA PHE A 75 -7.77 2.38 -13.05
C PHE A 75 -6.29 2.01 -13.31
N GLY A 76 -5.97 0.72 -13.44
CA GLY A 76 -4.63 0.29 -13.80
C GLY A 76 -4.30 0.74 -15.23
N ALA A 77 -3.20 1.50 -15.37
CA ALA A 77 -2.75 2.13 -16.61
C ALA A 77 -1.26 1.89 -16.90
N SER A 78 -0.65 0.86 -16.29
CA SER A 78 0.76 0.53 -16.48
C SER A 78 0.98 -0.96 -16.84
N PRO A 79 0.42 -1.44 -17.98
CA PRO A 79 0.62 -2.83 -18.44
C PRO A 79 2.00 -3.05 -19.09
N ALA A 80 2.78 -1.99 -19.26
CA ALA A 80 4.11 -1.99 -19.89
C ALA A 80 5.09 -1.09 -19.12
N LEU A 81 6.38 -1.35 -19.33
CA LEU A 81 7.49 -0.56 -18.78
C LEU A 81 8.69 -0.58 -19.74
N CYS A 82 9.59 0.41 -19.63
CA CYS A 82 10.83 0.43 -20.37
C CYS A 82 11.76 -0.72 -19.92
N SER A 83 12.37 -1.43 -20.85
CA SER A 83 13.30 -2.55 -20.54
C SER A 83 14.49 -2.10 -19.69
N SER A 84 14.91 -0.85 -19.80
CA SER A 84 15.98 -0.29 -18.97
C SER A 84 15.63 -0.27 -17.48
N PHE A 85 14.34 -0.28 -17.13
CA PHE A 85 13.87 -0.29 -15.75
C PHE A 85 14.22 -1.58 -15.02
N LEU A 86 14.17 -2.72 -15.73
CA LEU A 86 14.53 -4.05 -15.20
C LEU A 86 15.94 -4.51 -15.61
N ALA A 87 16.79 -3.63 -16.15
CA ALA A 87 18.14 -4.00 -16.54
C ALA A 87 18.92 -4.63 -15.37
N GLY A 88 19.37 -5.88 -15.55
CA GLY A 88 20.05 -6.66 -14.51
C GLY A 88 19.14 -7.42 -13.54
N ARG A 89 17.82 -7.46 -13.79
CA ARG A 89 16.86 -8.29 -13.04
C ARG A 89 16.26 -9.35 -13.93
N GLU A 90 16.10 -10.56 -13.40
CA GLU A 90 15.35 -11.61 -14.08
C GLU A 90 13.84 -11.26 -14.08
N HIS A 91 13.20 -11.45 -15.25
CA HIS A 91 11.78 -11.24 -15.43
C HIS A 91 11.22 -12.26 -16.42
N GLN A 92 10.69 -13.37 -15.94
CA GLN A 92 10.17 -14.46 -16.77
C GLN A 92 8.74 -14.24 -17.28
N LEU A 93 8.04 -13.24 -16.73
CA LEU A 93 6.60 -13.04 -16.95
C LEU A 93 6.26 -12.00 -18.02
N LEU A 94 7.26 -11.33 -18.62
CA LEU A 94 7.03 -10.23 -19.54
C LEU A 94 7.45 -10.59 -20.95
N GLU A 95 6.59 -10.20 -21.89
CA GLU A 95 6.90 -10.17 -23.32
C GLU A 95 7.69 -8.92 -23.67
N ARG A 96 8.38 -8.94 -24.82
CA ARG A 96 9.19 -7.81 -25.27
C ARG A 96 8.69 -7.29 -26.63
N PHE A 97 8.56 -5.98 -26.72
CA PHE A 97 8.39 -5.27 -27.96
C PHE A 97 9.37 -4.08 -27.96
N ASP A 98 10.38 -4.13 -28.83
CA ASP A 98 11.47 -3.16 -28.95
C ASP A 98 12.14 -2.89 -27.58
N HIS A 99 12.06 -1.67 -27.06
CA HIS A 99 12.57 -1.26 -25.76
C HIS A 99 11.55 -1.39 -24.63
N SER A 100 10.36 -1.92 -24.89
CA SER A 100 9.30 -2.10 -23.91
C SER A 100 9.18 -3.56 -23.49
N LEU A 101 8.93 -3.75 -22.19
CA LEU A 101 8.49 -5.00 -21.60
C LEU A 101 7.02 -4.83 -21.20
N TYR A 102 6.19 -5.83 -21.50
CA TYR A 102 4.75 -5.75 -21.25
C TYR A 102 4.17 -7.12 -20.94
N ARG A 103 2.97 -7.12 -20.42
CA ARG A 103 2.15 -8.32 -20.31
C ARG A 103 0.77 -8.05 -20.89
N PRO A 104 0.28 -8.86 -21.86
CA PRO A 104 -0.92 -8.53 -22.65
C PRO A 104 -2.19 -8.27 -21.85
N ASN A 105 -2.35 -8.98 -20.73
CA ASN A 105 -3.53 -8.88 -19.87
C ASN A 105 -3.28 -8.14 -18.56
N ALA A 106 -2.12 -7.50 -18.39
CA ALA A 106 -1.80 -6.74 -17.19
C ALA A 106 -2.66 -5.47 -17.06
N THR A 107 -2.90 -5.07 -15.84
CA THR A 107 -3.54 -3.80 -15.50
C THR A 107 -2.51 -2.79 -15.01
N SER A 108 -1.65 -3.18 -14.06
CA SER A 108 -0.70 -2.27 -13.42
C SER A 108 0.57 -3.00 -12.96
N LEU A 109 1.60 -3.05 -13.82
CA LEU A 109 2.91 -3.59 -13.45
C LEU A 109 3.58 -2.76 -12.33
N ARG A 110 3.19 -1.51 -12.13
CA ARG A 110 3.62 -0.70 -10.99
C ARG A 110 3.22 -1.32 -9.65
N MET A 111 2.05 -1.96 -9.59
CA MET A 111 1.52 -2.62 -8.38
C MET A 111 1.98 -4.07 -8.24
N SER A 112 2.82 -4.57 -9.17
CA SER A 112 3.38 -5.92 -9.12
C SER A 112 4.63 -5.98 -8.23
N ASP A 113 5.14 -7.19 -8.04
CA ASP A 113 6.44 -7.47 -7.41
C ASP A 113 7.65 -6.95 -8.20
N LEU A 114 7.45 -6.58 -9.47
CA LEU A 114 8.44 -5.85 -10.27
C LEU A 114 8.57 -4.38 -9.84
N GLY A 115 7.55 -3.85 -9.17
CA GLY A 115 7.50 -2.49 -8.66
C GLY A 115 8.26 -2.31 -7.34
N TYR A 116 7.80 -1.37 -6.53
CA TYR A 116 8.42 -1.00 -5.25
C TYR A 116 8.07 -2.00 -4.14
N GLN A 117 8.44 -3.26 -4.34
CA GLN A 117 8.30 -4.33 -3.35
C GLN A 117 9.62 -5.10 -3.23
N ASN A 118 9.87 -5.68 -2.07
CA ASN A 118 10.98 -6.59 -1.87
C ASN A 118 10.57 -7.79 -1.02
N ASN A 119 11.38 -8.83 -1.05
CA ASN A 119 11.14 -10.07 -0.31
C ASN A 119 11.08 -9.85 1.21
N ALA A 120 11.84 -8.89 1.76
CA ALA A 120 11.82 -8.59 3.19
C ALA A 120 10.48 -8.01 3.65
N GLN A 121 9.79 -7.24 2.78
CA GLN A 121 8.45 -6.71 3.07
C GLN A 121 7.32 -7.69 2.74
N SER A 122 7.51 -8.63 1.81
CA SER A 122 6.48 -9.61 1.46
C SER A 122 6.12 -10.52 2.63
N SER A 123 7.06 -10.80 3.52
CA SER A 123 6.87 -11.58 4.75
C SER A 123 6.31 -10.75 5.92
N LEU A 124 6.20 -9.42 5.78
CA LEU A 124 5.67 -8.56 6.84
C LEU A 124 4.16 -8.74 6.99
N ALA A 125 3.74 -9.22 8.15
CA ALA A 125 2.35 -9.29 8.56
C ALA A 125 1.98 -8.06 9.40
N ILE A 126 1.80 -6.90 8.74
CA ILE A 126 1.29 -5.71 9.42
C ILE A 126 -0.21 -5.88 9.63
N SER A 127 -0.66 -5.82 10.89
CA SER A 127 -2.06 -5.97 11.23
C SER A 127 -2.85 -4.70 10.94
N TYR A 128 -4.04 -4.88 10.35
CA TYR A 128 -5.03 -3.81 10.12
C TYR A 128 -6.27 -4.00 11.01
N ASN A 129 -6.18 -4.80 12.07
CA ASN A 129 -7.34 -5.12 12.90
C ASN A 129 -7.74 -4.00 13.86
N ASN A 130 -6.77 -3.25 14.35
CA ASN A 130 -6.97 -2.04 15.16
C ASN A 130 -5.69 -1.18 15.17
N LEU A 131 -5.77 0.00 15.76
CA LEU A 131 -4.65 0.96 15.84
C LEU A 131 -3.44 0.40 16.60
N ASP A 132 -3.67 -0.24 17.74
CA ASP A 132 -2.59 -0.72 18.60
C ASP A 132 -1.81 -1.85 17.92
N ASP A 133 -2.51 -2.80 17.31
CA ASP A 133 -1.90 -3.89 16.53
C ASP A 133 -1.12 -3.36 15.33
N TYR A 134 -1.68 -2.38 14.60
CA TYR A 134 -1.00 -1.74 13.47
C TYR A 134 0.31 -1.09 13.91
N VAL A 135 0.27 -0.26 14.94
CA VAL A 135 1.48 0.43 15.45
C VAL A 135 2.48 -0.57 16.02
N ARG A 136 2.02 -1.59 16.75
CA ARG A 136 2.87 -2.63 17.33
C ARG A 136 3.60 -3.42 16.24
N THR A 137 2.89 -3.90 15.23
CA THR A 137 3.49 -4.70 14.15
C THR A 137 4.43 -3.87 13.28
N LEU A 138 4.09 -2.62 12.98
CA LEU A 138 4.96 -1.70 12.24
C LEU A 138 6.22 -1.34 13.04
N THR A 139 6.08 -1.09 14.34
CA THR A 139 7.22 -0.83 15.23
C THR A 139 8.13 -2.06 15.36
N HIS A 140 7.55 -3.25 15.39
CA HIS A 140 8.33 -4.49 15.40
C HIS A 140 9.19 -4.60 14.14
N ALA A 141 8.62 -4.36 12.95
CA ALA A 141 9.37 -4.38 11.68
C ALA A 141 10.53 -3.36 11.64
N MET A 142 10.36 -2.18 12.27
CA MET A 142 11.42 -1.17 12.41
C MET A 142 12.51 -1.54 13.41
N LYS A 143 12.29 -2.52 14.28
CA LYS A 143 13.25 -2.97 15.29
C LYS A 143 13.86 -4.35 14.99
N THR A 144 13.28 -5.08 14.03
CA THR A 144 13.75 -6.43 13.66
C THR A 144 14.83 -6.33 12.60
N PRO A 145 16.07 -6.80 12.89
CA PRO A 145 17.14 -6.84 11.91
C PRO A 145 16.82 -7.78 10.74
N ASP A 146 17.29 -7.42 9.55
CA ASP A 146 17.23 -8.26 8.36
C ASP A 146 18.66 -8.75 7.99
N PRO A 147 18.88 -10.06 7.78
CA PRO A 147 20.21 -10.60 7.51
C PRO A 147 20.89 -10.02 6.25
N VAL A 148 20.11 -9.70 5.20
CA VAL A 148 20.64 -9.09 3.96
C VAL A 148 21.11 -7.66 4.25
N TYR A 149 20.32 -6.90 5.01
CA TYR A 149 20.66 -5.52 5.37
C TYR A 149 21.76 -5.43 6.41
N GLN A 150 21.91 -6.45 7.27
CA GLN A 150 23.06 -6.57 8.16
C GLN A 150 24.36 -6.76 7.38
N LYS A 151 24.36 -7.60 6.33
CA LYS A 151 25.52 -7.79 5.43
C LYS A 151 25.89 -6.53 4.67
N LEU A 152 24.88 -5.74 4.25
CA LEU A 152 25.12 -4.44 3.62
C LEU A 152 25.84 -3.47 4.58
N GLY A 153 25.54 -3.55 5.87
CA GLY A 153 26.08 -2.65 6.90
C GLY A 153 25.42 -1.26 6.89
N VAL A 154 25.58 -0.54 7.99
CA VAL A 154 25.08 0.84 8.12
C VAL A 154 26.05 1.84 7.47
N ARG A 155 27.35 1.50 7.48
CA ARG A 155 28.41 2.31 6.86
C ARG A 155 29.39 1.42 6.09
N ASP A 156 30.02 1.98 5.05
CA ASP A 156 31.11 1.33 4.34
C ASP A 156 32.45 1.46 5.09
N ALA A 157 33.52 0.88 4.52
CA ALA A 157 34.87 0.94 5.09
C ALA A 157 35.43 2.36 5.23
N GLN A 158 34.92 3.33 4.47
CA GLN A 158 35.29 4.74 4.50
C GLN A 158 34.41 5.56 5.47
N GLY A 159 33.44 4.92 6.15
CA GLY A 159 32.57 5.56 7.11
C GLY A 159 31.32 6.26 6.51
N HIS A 160 31.09 6.14 5.18
CA HIS A 160 29.92 6.72 4.54
C HIS A 160 28.68 5.87 4.81
N TYR A 161 27.54 6.52 5.06
CA TYR A 161 26.28 5.84 5.31
C TYR A 161 25.78 5.10 4.06
N GLN A 162 25.45 3.83 4.24
CA GLN A 162 24.77 2.97 3.25
C GLN A 162 23.27 2.89 3.50
N GLN A 163 22.83 3.00 4.74
CA GLN A 163 21.43 2.99 5.19
C GLN A 163 21.32 3.57 6.60
N LEU A 164 20.09 3.83 7.09
CA LEU A 164 19.87 4.36 8.44
C LEU A 164 20.11 3.31 9.53
N ASN A 165 19.68 2.07 9.28
CA ASN A 165 19.83 0.90 10.14
C ASN A 165 19.71 -0.35 9.28
N ALA A 166 19.98 -1.52 9.87
CA ALA A 166 19.90 -2.82 9.19
C ALA A 166 18.59 -3.59 9.48
N ASN A 167 17.53 -2.90 9.88
CA ASN A 167 16.23 -3.52 10.17
C ASN A 167 15.39 -3.69 8.89
N ILE A 168 14.34 -4.51 8.98
CA ILE A 168 13.40 -4.75 7.86
C ILE A 168 12.88 -3.43 7.28
N LEU A 169 12.52 -2.47 8.14
CA LEU A 169 12.19 -1.10 7.75
C LEU A 169 13.16 -0.10 8.41
N GLN A 170 13.66 0.85 7.63
CA GLN A 170 14.45 1.96 8.18
C GLN A 170 13.59 2.95 8.97
N ILE A 171 12.41 3.25 8.41
CA ILE A 171 11.40 4.17 8.95
C ILE A 171 9.99 3.69 8.54
N GLU A 172 8.97 4.18 9.23
CA GLU A 172 7.56 3.84 8.95
C GLU A 172 7.16 4.07 7.48
N ASN A 173 7.68 5.14 6.87
CA ASN A 173 7.33 5.50 5.49
C ASN A 173 7.88 4.54 4.43
N GLU A 174 8.85 3.69 4.79
CA GLU A 174 9.38 2.66 3.90
C GLU A 174 8.39 1.51 3.67
N TYR A 175 7.49 1.26 4.64
CA TYR A 175 6.47 0.23 4.48
C TYR A 175 5.57 0.53 3.28
N TYR A 176 5.54 -0.38 2.31
CA TYR A 176 4.67 -0.26 1.15
C TYR A 176 3.30 -0.90 1.41
N SER A 177 2.25 -0.14 1.23
CA SER A 177 0.86 -0.60 1.35
C SER A 177 -0.03 0.17 0.39
N SER A 178 -1.07 -0.47 -0.14
CA SER A 178 -2.07 0.15 -1.02
C SER A 178 -2.92 1.22 -0.33
N ILE A 179 -3.04 1.12 0.99
CA ILE A 179 -3.74 2.09 1.86
C ILE A 179 -3.00 2.23 3.18
N ARG A 180 -3.00 3.44 3.74
CA ARG A 180 -2.43 3.74 5.06
C ARG A 180 -3.37 4.59 5.89
N PRO A 181 -3.65 4.22 7.16
CA PRO A 181 -4.19 5.16 8.15
C PRO A 181 -3.14 6.23 8.45
N LYS A 182 -3.55 7.48 8.52
CA LYS A 182 -2.67 8.64 8.66
C LYS A 182 -3.17 9.61 9.73
N ARG A 183 -2.21 10.40 10.21
CA ARG A 183 -2.42 11.55 11.08
C ARG A 183 -1.45 12.65 10.70
N THR A 184 -1.89 13.90 10.66
CA THR A 184 -1.01 15.05 10.52
C THR A 184 0.03 15.06 11.65
N ILE A 185 1.29 15.17 11.30
CA ILE A 185 2.41 15.12 12.25
C ILE A 185 2.95 16.52 12.53
N ASN A 186 3.39 16.74 13.77
CA ASN A 186 4.17 17.91 14.13
C ASN A 186 5.63 17.77 13.62
N SER A 187 6.36 18.88 13.55
CA SER A 187 7.76 18.83 13.13
C SER A 187 8.59 17.94 14.06
N GLY A 188 9.27 16.93 13.47
CA GLY A 188 10.09 15.97 14.22
C GLY A 188 9.31 14.82 14.88
N GLU A 189 7.97 14.82 14.82
CA GLU A 189 7.14 13.75 15.37
C GLU A 189 7.15 12.51 14.48
N ARG A 190 7.17 11.33 15.10
CA ARG A 190 7.02 10.05 14.37
C ARG A 190 5.56 9.80 14.01
N PRO A 191 5.26 9.34 12.78
CA PRO A 191 3.89 9.03 12.36
C PRO A 191 3.14 8.05 13.28
N THR A 192 3.80 6.98 13.71
CA THR A 192 3.23 6.00 14.65
C THR A 192 2.87 6.63 16.00
N LEU A 193 3.70 7.54 16.51
CA LEU A 193 3.44 8.23 17.78
C LEU A 193 2.26 9.21 17.64
N ALA A 194 2.16 9.91 16.50
CA ALA A 194 1.03 10.78 16.20
C ALA A 194 -0.29 10.00 16.17
N LEU A 195 -0.30 8.84 15.51
CA LEU A 195 -1.44 7.93 15.45
C LEU A 195 -1.86 7.45 16.85
N GLN A 196 -0.90 6.99 17.68
CA GLN A 196 -1.20 6.52 19.04
C GLN A 196 -1.78 7.62 19.92
N ARG A 197 -1.23 8.82 19.85
CA ARG A 197 -1.66 9.94 20.73
C ARG A 197 -2.98 10.56 20.32
N ARG A 198 -3.21 10.70 19.01
CA ARG A 198 -4.34 11.50 18.48
C ARG A 198 -5.31 10.70 17.61
N GLY A 199 -5.09 9.40 17.39
CA GLY A 199 -5.92 8.55 16.55
C GLY A 199 -5.73 8.81 15.05
N VAL A 200 -6.49 8.08 14.24
CA VAL A 200 -6.49 8.25 12.78
C VAL A 200 -7.30 9.49 12.40
N GLU A 201 -6.79 10.27 11.46
CA GLU A 201 -7.43 11.49 10.94
C GLU A 201 -7.93 11.31 9.50
N TYR A 202 -7.16 10.61 8.69
CA TYR A 202 -7.49 10.35 7.29
C TYR A 202 -6.83 9.04 6.81
N ILE A 203 -7.20 8.61 5.62
CA ILE A 203 -6.54 7.52 4.90
C ILE A 203 -5.82 8.03 3.67
N GLU A 204 -4.70 7.38 3.33
CA GLU A 204 -3.94 7.63 2.11
C GLU A 204 -4.04 6.39 1.20
N ILE A 205 -4.78 6.49 0.11
CA ILE A 205 -4.85 5.46 -0.93
C ILE A 205 -3.67 5.66 -1.89
N ARG A 206 -2.96 4.57 -2.22
CA ARG A 206 -1.71 4.58 -3.00
C ARG A 206 -1.72 3.60 -4.18
N ALA A 207 -2.85 2.99 -4.45
CA ALA A 207 -3.01 1.95 -5.46
C ALA A 207 -3.24 2.49 -6.88
N LEU A 208 -3.36 3.81 -7.06
CA LEU A 208 -3.75 4.40 -8.33
C LEU A 208 -2.55 4.68 -9.24
N ASP A 209 -2.63 4.23 -10.49
CA ASP A 209 -1.71 4.66 -11.53
C ASP A 209 -2.01 6.09 -11.98
N LEU A 210 -1.05 6.72 -12.64
CA LEU A 210 -1.29 7.96 -13.38
C LEU A 210 -2.07 7.62 -14.64
N ASN A 211 -3.24 8.22 -14.81
CA ASN A 211 -4.01 8.11 -16.05
C ASN A 211 -3.31 8.91 -17.16
N PRO A 212 -2.77 8.24 -18.22
CA PRO A 212 -1.99 8.91 -19.25
C PRO A 212 -2.82 9.82 -20.16
N PHE A 213 -4.15 9.73 -20.11
CA PHE A 213 -5.06 10.54 -20.92
C PHE A 213 -5.53 11.81 -20.20
N GLU A 214 -5.15 11.98 -18.93
CA GLU A 214 -5.56 13.13 -18.11
C GLU A 214 -4.36 14.03 -17.81
N PRO A 215 -4.47 15.35 -17.98
CA PRO A 215 -3.35 16.29 -17.78
C PRO A 215 -2.73 16.24 -16.37
N VAL A 216 -3.55 15.92 -15.35
CA VAL A 216 -3.12 15.81 -13.94
C VAL A 216 -3.05 14.36 -13.47
N GLY A 217 -3.21 13.40 -14.38
CA GLY A 217 -3.10 11.95 -14.08
C GLY A 217 -4.31 11.33 -13.38
N ILE A 218 -5.38 12.08 -13.16
CA ILE A 218 -6.64 11.63 -12.55
C ILE A 218 -7.78 12.54 -13.02
N ASN A 219 -8.99 12.01 -13.17
CA ASN A 219 -10.18 12.78 -13.55
C ASN A 219 -11.24 12.81 -12.43
N GLN A 220 -12.28 13.62 -12.66
CA GLN A 220 -13.36 13.80 -11.70
C GLN A 220 -14.17 12.51 -11.44
N GLN A 221 -14.32 11.66 -12.44
CA GLN A 221 -15.07 10.40 -12.28
C GLN A 221 -14.31 9.42 -11.38
N GLU A 222 -12.99 9.32 -11.56
CA GLU A 222 -12.11 8.54 -10.70
C GLU A 222 -12.17 9.04 -9.24
N ILE A 223 -12.12 10.36 -9.04
CA ILE A 223 -12.23 10.96 -7.69
C ILE A 223 -13.58 10.59 -7.05
N ARG A 224 -14.69 10.77 -7.76
CA ARG A 224 -16.03 10.41 -7.24
C ARG A 224 -16.16 8.93 -6.94
N PHE A 225 -15.57 8.09 -7.78
CA PHE A 225 -15.55 6.64 -7.52
C PHE A 225 -14.78 6.32 -6.24
N LEU A 226 -13.63 6.96 -6.01
CA LEU A 226 -12.82 6.76 -4.80
C LEU A 226 -13.56 7.18 -3.53
N ASP A 227 -14.29 8.30 -3.56
CA ASP A 227 -15.12 8.74 -2.45
C ASP A 227 -16.22 7.72 -2.12
N LEU A 228 -16.92 7.24 -3.15
CA LEU A 228 -17.94 6.20 -2.99
C LEU A 228 -17.35 4.88 -2.53
N PHE A 229 -16.21 4.48 -3.06
CA PHE A 229 -15.52 3.24 -2.69
C PHE A 229 -15.01 3.29 -1.24
N ALA A 230 -14.46 4.41 -0.79
CA ALA A 230 -14.06 4.60 0.61
C ALA A 230 -15.27 4.55 1.54
N THR A 231 -16.39 5.17 1.14
CA THR A 231 -17.66 5.15 1.89
C THR A 231 -18.23 3.73 1.95
N TYR A 232 -18.24 3.00 0.84
CA TYR A 232 -18.64 1.59 0.80
C TYR A 232 -17.80 0.73 1.75
N CYS A 233 -16.48 0.89 1.71
CA CYS A 233 -15.57 0.17 2.60
C CYS A 233 -15.81 0.48 4.08
N LEU A 234 -16.22 1.71 4.42
CA LEU A 234 -16.56 2.11 5.78
C LEU A 234 -17.87 1.48 6.26
N LEU A 235 -18.92 1.53 5.43
CA LEU A 235 -20.27 1.16 5.85
C LEU A 235 -20.53 -0.35 5.84
N ARG A 236 -19.73 -1.08 5.07
CA ARG A 236 -19.84 -2.54 5.00
C ARG A 236 -19.31 -3.19 6.27
N GLU A 237 -19.92 -4.31 6.67
CA GLU A 237 -19.38 -5.18 7.74
C GLU A 237 -17.90 -5.49 7.47
N SER A 238 -17.07 -5.35 8.52
CA SER A 238 -15.63 -5.49 8.41
C SER A 238 -15.08 -6.49 9.44
N PRO A 239 -15.20 -7.79 9.17
CA PRO A 239 -14.60 -8.81 10.03
C PRO A 239 -13.08 -8.66 10.10
N ARG A 240 -12.47 -9.23 11.16
CA ARG A 240 -11.02 -9.21 11.33
C ARG A 240 -10.33 -9.82 10.10
N LEU A 241 -9.14 -9.32 9.79
CA LEU A 241 -8.26 -9.90 8.79
C LEU A 241 -7.30 -10.84 9.49
N GLU A 242 -7.47 -12.13 9.26
CA GLU A 242 -6.49 -13.14 9.64
C GLU A 242 -5.37 -13.24 8.57
N HIS A 243 -4.33 -13.99 8.86
CA HIS A 243 -3.17 -14.10 7.95
C HIS A 243 -3.58 -14.65 6.58
N CYS A 244 -4.44 -15.68 6.56
CA CYS A 244 -4.95 -16.27 5.32
C CYS A 244 -5.78 -15.28 4.48
N ASP A 245 -6.53 -14.37 5.12
CA ASP A 245 -7.32 -13.35 4.43
C ASP A 245 -6.43 -12.29 3.76
N LEU A 246 -5.36 -11.91 4.46
CA LEU A 246 -4.35 -10.99 3.91
C LEU A 246 -3.64 -11.60 2.71
N ASP A 247 -3.28 -12.87 2.78
CA ASP A 247 -2.62 -13.59 1.69
C ASP A 247 -3.56 -13.78 0.50
N ALA A 248 -4.83 -14.12 0.75
CA ALA A 248 -5.85 -14.18 -0.29
C ALA A 248 -6.06 -12.82 -0.97
N SER A 249 -6.09 -11.72 -0.20
CA SER A 249 -6.22 -10.36 -0.72
C SER A 249 -5.01 -9.95 -1.57
N LYS A 250 -3.79 -10.27 -1.13
CA LYS A 250 -2.55 -10.05 -1.89
C LYS A 250 -2.54 -10.86 -3.19
N GLU A 251 -2.95 -12.13 -3.13
CA GLU A 251 -3.02 -12.99 -4.32
C GLU A 251 -4.09 -12.50 -5.31
N ASN A 252 -5.25 -12.06 -4.85
CA ASN A 252 -6.27 -11.45 -5.70
C ASN A 252 -5.73 -10.20 -6.42
N LEU A 253 -5.06 -9.33 -5.67
CA LEU A 253 -4.41 -8.14 -6.25
C LEU A 253 -3.36 -8.55 -7.30
N ARG A 254 -2.50 -9.53 -6.99
CA ARG A 254 -1.49 -10.05 -7.91
C ARG A 254 -2.10 -10.58 -9.20
N ARG A 255 -3.19 -11.37 -9.12
CA ARG A 255 -3.90 -11.90 -10.31
C ARG A 255 -4.44 -10.78 -11.17
N VAL A 256 -5.05 -9.77 -10.57
CA VAL A 256 -5.59 -8.63 -11.32
C VAL A 256 -4.48 -7.78 -11.93
N VAL A 257 -3.39 -7.58 -11.21
CA VAL A 257 -2.22 -6.86 -11.71
C VAL A 257 -1.68 -7.49 -12.99
N TYR A 258 -1.49 -8.80 -13.00
CA TYR A 258 -0.85 -9.50 -14.13
C TYR A 258 -1.82 -9.93 -15.23
N ASP A 259 -3.07 -10.27 -14.88
CA ASP A 259 -4.01 -10.90 -15.81
C ASP A 259 -5.43 -10.30 -15.75
N GLY A 260 -5.61 -9.12 -15.12
CA GLY A 260 -6.94 -8.54 -14.89
C GLY A 260 -7.77 -8.28 -16.15
N ARG A 261 -7.15 -8.17 -17.32
CA ARG A 261 -7.84 -8.03 -18.61
C ARG A 261 -8.25 -9.37 -19.22
N ASN A 262 -7.78 -10.49 -18.68
CA ASN A 262 -8.21 -11.82 -19.11
C ASN A 262 -9.60 -12.13 -18.55
N THR A 263 -10.50 -12.59 -19.41
CA THR A 263 -11.91 -12.91 -19.04
C THR A 263 -12.06 -14.10 -18.10
N GLY A 264 -11.03 -14.96 -18.01
CA GLY A 264 -11.03 -16.18 -17.19
C GLY A 264 -10.49 -15.99 -15.77
N VAL A 265 -10.10 -14.78 -15.37
CA VAL A 265 -9.51 -14.55 -14.05
C VAL A 265 -10.48 -14.93 -12.94
N GLN A 266 -10.00 -15.79 -12.04
CA GLN A 266 -10.70 -16.20 -10.83
C GLN A 266 -10.05 -15.54 -9.60
N LEU A 267 -10.89 -15.05 -8.70
CA LEU A 267 -10.48 -14.44 -7.44
C LEU A 267 -10.99 -15.29 -6.26
N ASN A 268 -10.30 -15.18 -5.13
CA ASN A 268 -10.71 -15.83 -3.89
C ASN A 268 -11.63 -14.90 -3.09
N ASN A 269 -12.90 -15.23 -3.04
CA ASN A 269 -13.90 -14.55 -2.21
C ASN A 269 -14.26 -15.45 -1.02
N TRP A 270 -13.62 -15.22 0.13
CA TRP A 270 -13.84 -15.98 1.37
C TRP A 270 -13.71 -17.51 1.20
N GLY A 271 -12.61 -17.95 0.54
CA GLY A 271 -12.37 -19.35 0.25
C GLY A 271 -13.11 -19.90 -0.97
N LYS A 272 -13.99 -19.12 -1.59
CA LYS A 272 -14.70 -19.50 -2.81
C LYS A 272 -14.02 -18.88 -4.04
N SER A 273 -13.82 -19.67 -5.08
CA SER A 273 -13.36 -19.17 -6.37
C SER A 273 -14.52 -18.51 -7.11
N VAL A 274 -14.37 -17.23 -7.46
CA VAL A 274 -15.38 -16.43 -8.15
C VAL A 274 -14.73 -15.75 -9.35
N SER A 275 -15.40 -15.74 -10.50
CA SER A 275 -14.95 -14.98 -11.66
C SER A 275 -14.88 -13.49 -11.31
N LEU A 276 -13.82 -12.81 -11.70
CA LEU A 276 -13.63 -11.37 -11.48
C LEU A 276 -14.86 -10.54 -11.92
N ARG A 277 -15.50 -10.94 -13.01
CA ARG A 277 -16.70 -10.24 -13.53
C ARG A 277 -17.96 -10.45 -12.69
N ASN A 278 -18.02 -11.54 -11.93
CA ASN A 278 -19.21 -11.91 -11.14
C ASN A 278 -19.08 -11.52 -9.66
N TRP A 279 -17.92 -11.02 -9.24
CA TRP A 279 -17.71 -10.49 -7.89
C TRP A 279 -18.04 -9.00 -7.87
#